data_150ba4c7fd1ce1352a0ae9c260264a75
#
_entry.id   150ba4c7fd1ce1352a0ae9c260264a75
#
_cell.length_a   1.000
_cell.length_b   1.000
_cell.length_c   1.000
_cell.angle_alpha   90.00
_cell.angle_beta   90.00
_cell.angle_gamma   90.00
#
_symmetry.space_group_name_H-M   'P 1'
#
loop_
_entity.id
_entity.type
_entity.pdbx_description
1 polymer ?
#
loop_
_entity_poly.entity_id
_entity_poly.type
_entity_poly.pdbx_seq_one_letter_code
_entity_poly.pdbx_strand_id
1 'polypeptide(L)'
;MNRNPRRRPRSPLLLTAAAFLAAAALGPSLSACTSGSGDGPGGGTHLVRTAMGEVKVKKHPQRVVVLDTAELDSAVTLGIRPVGATRADTATGFPEHLPAESVRGTADVGRIGAPDLEAVAALKPDLILTNKDRDAQRYDELSKIAPTVMTAATGYPWKENFRTHAEALGKTSEARKAVAAYETHAREVTEALGGTERAAALKVNVVRFVEGAAIRIYGRKNFIGTVLQDAGVGRPDVVDRAKDGFSYDVGPERIDRADADALFTSVYGNPDRARVPRTTGSALWKGMKAVREGRTFKVDDRLWIQGIGYTAAHRILDELRAHLAD
;
A
#
# COMPACT_ATOMS: atom_id res chain seq x y z
N MET A 1 -66.35 -5.00 -7.23
CA MET A 1 -67.06 -5.69 -8.32
C MET A 1 -66.07 -6.65 -8.94
N ASN A 2 -66.30 -7.86 -8.62
CA ASN A 2 -66.57 -9.07 -9.41
C ASN A 2 -65.37 -9.62 -10.15
N ARG A 3 -64.92 -10.71 -9.86
CA ARG A 3 -65.18 -12.12 -9.62
C ARG A 3 -64.19 -12.98 -10.38
N ASN A 4 -63.51 -13.79 -9.63
CA ASN A 4 -62.94 -15.11 -9.94
C ASN A 4 -63.97 -16.04 -10.64
N PRO A 5 -63.72 -17.28 -11.06
CA PRO A 5 -62.52 -18.16 -10.99
C PRO A 5 -62.50 -19.29 -12.06
N ARG A 6 -61.59 -20.29 -11.83
CA ARG A 6 -61.66 -21.75 -12.22
C ARG A 6 -60.99 -22.17 -13.55
N ARG A 7 -60.39 -23.32 -13.76
CA ARG A 7 -60.21 -24.60 -13.02
C ARG A 7 -59.12 -25.43 -13.71
N ARG A 8 -58.48 -26.29 -12.92
CA ARG A 8 -57.70 -27.49 -13.42
C ARG A 8 -58.68 -28.59 -13.90
N PRO A 9 -58.22 -29.63 -14.67
CA PRO A 9 -57.94 -30.96 -14.10
C PRO A 9 -56.74 -31.73 -14.75
N ARG A 10 -56.08 -32.47 -14.02
CA ARG A 10 -55.80 -33.89 -13.66
C ARG A 10 -55.79 -34.92 -14.78
N SER A 11 -54.62 -35.57 -14.85
CA SER A 11 -54.14 -36.95 -15.17
C SER A 11 -55.11 -37.99 -15.75
N PRO A 12 -54.68 -39.13 -16.38
CA PRO A 12 -53.92 -40.16 -15.66
C PRO A 12 -52.87 -41.00 -16.46
N LEU A 13 -52.14 -41.77 -15.65
CA LEU A 13 -51.29 -42.94 -15.92
C LEU A 13 -51.74 -43.89 -17.05
N LEU A 14 -50.73 -44.54 -17.69
CA LEU A 14 -50.76 -45.96 -18.00
C LEU A 14 -49.35 -46.55 -18.15
N LEU A 15 -49.09 -47.58 -17.37
CA LEU A 15 -47.95 -48.53 -17.44
C LEU A 15 -48.08 -49.40 -18.69
N THR A 16 -46.93 -49.75 -19.31
CA THR A 16 -46.71 -51.10 -19.83
C THR A 16 -45.24 -51.43 -19.86
N ALA A 17 -44.87 -52.56 -19.26
CA ALA A 17 -43.59 -53.25 -19.29
C ALA A 17 -43.54 -54.19 -20.49
N ALA A 18 -42.33 -54.38 -21.06
CA ALA A 18 -41.91 -55.66 -21.64
C ALA A 18 -40.43 -55.68 -21.96
N ALA A 19 -39.84 -56.79 -21.74
CA ALA A 19 -38.44 -57.17 -21.60
C ALA A 19 -37.78 -57.66 -22.91
N PHE A 20 -36.46 -57.92 -22.80
CA PHE A 20 -35.55 -58.75 -23.62
C PHE A 20 -34.94 -58.10 -24.87
N LEU A 21 -33.62 -58.04 -25.03
CA LEU A 21 -32.65 -59.11 -25.28
C LEU A 21 -31.22 -58.50 -25.41
N ALA A 22 -30.25 -59.24 -24.95
CA ALA A 22 -28.82 -58.91 -25.02
C ALA A 22 -28.30 -59.04 -26.48
N ALA A 23 -27.42 -58.11 -26.85
CA ALA A 23 -26.48 -58.35 -27.94
C ALA A 23 -25.17 -57.63 -27.64
N ALA A 24 -24.14 -58.41 -27.40
CA ALA A 24 -22.76 -57.95 -27.30
C ALA A 24 -22.25 -57.45 -28.65
N ALA A 25 -21.77 -56.22 -28.69
CA ALA A 25 -20.98 -55.72 -29.81
C ALA A 25 -19.77 -54.99 -29.27
N LEU A 26 -18.59 -55.54 -29.52
CA LEU A 26 -17.30 -54.93 -29.34
C LEU A 26 -17.25 -53.65 -30.20
N GLY A 27 -17.13 -52.47 -29.57
CA GLY A 27 -16.81 -51.20 -30.20
C GLY A 27 -15.51 -50.62 -29.63
N PRO A 28 -14.67 -49.97 -30.45
CA PRO A 28 -13.31 -49.62 -30.07
C PRO A 28 -13.30 -48.53 -29.00
N SER A 29 -12.44 -48.69 -28.04
CA SER A 29 -12.08 -47.72 -27.00
C SER A 29 -11.57 -46.43 -27.60
N LEU A 30 -12.40 -45.40 -27.67
CA LEU A 30 -11.93 -44.03 -27.83
C LEU A 30 -11.22 -43.65 -26.52
N SER A 31 -9.91 -43.73 -26.54
CA SER A 31 -9.06 -43.10 -25.55
C SER A 31 -9.32 -41.59 -25.60
N ALA A 32 -10.17 -41.08 -24.72
CA ALA A 32 -10.23 -39.66 -24.41
C ALA A 32 -8.86 -39.30 -23.84
N CYS A 33 -8.05 -38.65 -24.67
CA CYS A 33 -6.87 -37.90 -24.19
C CYS A 33 -7.39 -36.79 -23.25
N THR A 34 -7.46 -37.14 -21.98
CA THR A 34 -7.46 -36.14 -20.91
C THR A 34 -6.08 -35.50 -20.99
N SER A 35 -6.00 -34.33 -21.65
CA SER A 35 -4.85 -33.45 -21.52
C SER A 35 -4.80 -33.01 -20.06
N GLY A 36 -4.27 -33.84 -19.21
CA GLY A 36 -3.78 -33.48 -17.91
C GLY A 36 -2.65 -32.51 -18.12
N SER A 37 -2.94 -31.24 -17.94
CA SER A 37 -1.89 -30.24 -17.73
C SER A 37 -1.10 -30.71 -16.52
N GLY A 38 0.03 -31.35 -16.76
CA GLY A 38 0.99 -31.70 -15.72
C GLY A 38 1.50 -30.40 -15.12
N ASP A 39 0.97 -30.02 -13.97
CA ASP A 39 1.63 -29.10 -13.06
C ASP A 39 2.88 -29.81 -12.54
N GLY A 40 4.01 -29.59 -13.22
CA GLY A 40 5.32 -29.90 -12.68
C GLY A 40 5.54 -29.06 -11.40
N PRO A 41 6.40 -29.50 -10.48
CA PRO A 41 6.63 -28.78 -9.23
C PRO A 41 7.24 -27.42 -9.53
N GLY A 42 6.41 -26.33 -9.56
CA GLY A 42 6.85 -24.95 -9.60
C GLY A 42 6.22 -24.00 -10.62
N GLY A 43 5.21 -24.40 -11.44
CA GLY A 43 4.87 -23.65 -12.66
C GLY A 43 3.43 -23.16 -12.85
N GLY A 44 2.56 -23.18 -11.85
CA GLY A 44 1.20 -22.68 -12.01
C GLY A 44 1.13 -21.15 -12.09
N THR A 45 0.10 -20.64 -12.80
CA THR A 45 -0.21 -19.19 -12.86
C THR A 45 -1.58 -18.93 -12.23
N HIS A 46 -1.85 -17.67 -11.87
CA HIS A 46 -3.17 -17.19 -11.46
C HIS A 46 -3.41 -15.79 -12.03
N LEU A 47 -4.65 -15.32 -11.97
CA LEU A 47 -5.03 -13.97 -12.39
C LEU A 47 -5.05 -13.07 -11.16
N VAL A 48 -4.49 -11.87 -11.31
CA VAL A 48 -4.51 -10.80 -10.32
C VAL A 48 -5.27 -9.61 -10.91
N ARG A 49 -6.26 -9.11 -10.18
CA ARG A 49 -6.97 -7.90 -10.58
C ARG A 49 -6.15 -6.68 -10.26
N THR A 50 -5.92 -5.84 -11.25
CA THR A 50 -5.12 -4.61 -11.17
C THR A 50 -5.90 -3.40 -11.67
N ALA A 51 -5.32 -2.21 -11.53
CA ALA A 51 -5.90 -0.99 -12.12
C ALA A 51 -5.88 -0.96 -13.66
N MET A 52 -5.18 -1.91 -14.28
CA MET A 52 -5.06 -2.06 -15.74
C MET A 52 -5.80 -3.31 -16.28
N GLY A 53 -6.66 -3.91 -15.46
CA GLY A 53 -7.35 -5.15 -15.79
C GLY A 53 -6.72 -6.37 -15.10
N GLU A 54 -7.05 -7.57 -15.56
CA GLU A 54 -6.51 -8.81 -15.02
C GLU A 54 -5.16 -9.15 -15.64
N VAL A 55 -4.20 -9.48 -14.80
CA VAL A 55 -2.84 -9.84 -15.21
C VAL A 55 -2.55 -11.28 -14.76
N LYS A 56 -2.11 -12.12 -15.70
CA LYS A 56 -1.69 -13.49 -15.41
C LYS A 56 -0.26 -13.50 -14.88
N VAL A 57 -0.08 -13.93 -13.64
CA VAL A 57 1.22 -13.98 -12.96
C VAL A 57 1.56 -15.40 -12.51
N LYS A 58 2.83 -15.70 -12.28
CA LYS A 58 3.27 -16.95 -11.67
C LYS A 58 2.75 -17.05 -10.22
N LYS A 59 2.38 -18.23 -9.76
CA LYS A 59 1.97 -18.43 -8.35
C LYS A 59 3.08 -18.09 -7.37
N HIS A 60 4.33 -18.27 -7.75
CA HIS A 60 5.52 -17.97 -6.95
C HIS A 60 6.56 -17.29 -7.83
N PRO A 61 6.45 -15.97 -8.06
CA PRO A 61 7.45 -15.23 -8.81
C PRO A 61 8.78 -15.21 -8.04
N GLN A 62 9.89 -15.35 -8.76
CA GLN A 62 11.24 -15.46 -8.19
C GLN A 62 12.09 -14.21 -8.47
N ARG A 63 11.76 -13.49 -9.52
CA ARG A 63 12.52 -12.32 -9.98
C ARG A 63 11.63 -11.09 -10.03
N VAL A 64 11.41 -10.52 -8.86
CA VAL A 64 10.49 -9.38 -8.70
C VAL A 64 11.25 -8.07 -8.84
N VAL A 65 10.75 -7.16 -9.66
CA VAL A 65 11.18 -5.76 -9.73
C VAL A 65 10.07 -4.88 -9.18
N VAL A 66 10.43 -3.87 -8.39
CA VAL A 66 9.49 -2.94 -7.74
C VAL A 66 9.86 -1.49 -8.07
N LEU A 67 8.87 -0.67 -8.43
CA LEU A 67 9.13 0.65 -9.01
C LEU A 67 8.66 1.84 -8.15
N ASP A 68 8.28 1.61 -6.88
CA ASP A 68 8.05 2.66 -5.89
C ASP A 68 8.33 2.12 -4.47
N THR A 69 8.40 3.01 -3.49
CA THR A 69 8.66 2.66 -2.08
C THR A 69 7.57 1.78 -1.48
N ALA A 70 6.31 1.96 -1.86
CA ALA A 70 5.19 1.16 -1.38
C ALA A 70 5.29 -0.32 -1.85
N GLU A 71 5.68 -0.54 -3.09
CA GLU A 71 5.93 -1.87 -3.65
C GLU A 71 7.15 -2.52 -3.01
N LEU A 72 8.21 -1.72 -2.73
CA LEU A 72 9.42 -2.20 -2.06
C LEU A 72 9.12 -2.62 -0.61
N ASP A 73 8.43 -1.78 0.16
CA ASP A 73 8.01 -2.12 1.53
C ASP A 73 7.13 -3.37 1.54
N SER A 74 6.16 -3.45 0.62
CA SER A 74 5.30 -4.62 0.48
C SER A 74 6.08 -5.91 0.22
N ALA A 75 7.04 -5.88 -0.71
CA ALA A 75 7.88 -7.04 -1.01
C ALA A 75 8.69 -7.47 0.22
N VAL A 76 9.34 -6.52 0.89
CA VAL A 76 10.14 -6.76 2.10
C VAL A 76 9.29 -7.30 3.24
N THR A 77 8.12 -6.69 3.51
CA THR A 77 7.17 -7.15 4.55
C THR A 77 6.72 -8.59 4.29
N LEU A 78 6.59 -8.99 3.03
CA LEU A 78 6.19 -10.34 2.62
C LEU A 78 7.37 -11.33 2.52
N GLY A 79 8.58 -10.92 2.92
CA GLY A 79 9.78 -11.75 2.90
C GLY A 79 10.35 -11.97 1.50
N ILE A 80 10.00 -11.14 0.53
CA ILE A 80 10.56 -11.15 -0.82
C ILE A 80 11.71 -10.16 -0.91
N ARG A 81 12.84 -10.61 -1.43
CA ARG A 81 13.95 -9.74 -1.81
C ARG A 81 13.85 -9.43 -3.30
N PRO A 82 13.54 -8.18 -3.69
CA PRO A 82 13.49 -7.81 -5.10
C PRO A 82 14.85 -7.94 -5.77
N VAL A 83 14.85 -8.31 -7.07
CA VAL A 83 16.08 -8.32 -7.87
C VAL A 83 16.45 -6.92 -8.35
N GLY A 84 15.48 -6.01 -8.40
CA GLY A 84 15.68 -4.59 -8.73
C GLY A 84 14.61 -3.72 -8.10
N ALA A 85 14.97 -2.49 -7.76
CA ALA A 85 14.04 -1.48 -7.25
C ALA A 85 14.46 -0.07 -7.69
N THR A 86 13.47 0.81 -7.88
CA THR A 86 13.72 2.24 -8.01
C THR A 86 13.97 2.86 -6.64
N ARG A 87 14.61 4.02 -6.60
CA ARG A 87 14.86 4.80 -5.37
C ARG A 87 14.32 6.21 -5.48
N ALA A 88 14.11 6.85 -4.35
CA ALA A 88 13.68 8.24 -4.29
C ALA A 88 14.77 9.19 -4.85
N ASP A 89 14.36 10.31 -5.43
CA ASP A 89 15.26 11.28 -6.08
C ASP A 89 16.35 11.83 -5.15
N THR A 90 16.02 12.03 -3.89
CA THR A 90 16.92 12.59 -2.88
C THR A 90 17.76 11.54 -2.16
N ALA A 91 17.61 10.24 -2.49
CA ALA A 91 18.25 9.15 -1.78
C ALA A 91 19.48 8.62 -2.55
N THR A 92 20.53 8.29 -1.79
CA THR A 92 21.73 7.59 -2.29
C THR A 92 21.60 6.06 -2.26
N GLY A 93 20.49 5.55 -1.67
CA GLY A 93 20.21 4.13 -1.49
C GLY A 93 18.75 3.86 -1.23
N PHE A 94 18.43 2.63 -0.88
CA PHE A 94 17.09 2.24 -0.45
C PHE A 94 16.75 2.75 0.97
N PRO A 95 15.47 2.82 1.36
CA PRO A 95 15.08 3.36 2.66
C PRO A 95 15.72 2.63 3.84
N GLU A 96 16.31 3.39 4.79
CA GLU A 96 17.04 2.86 5.95
C GLU A 96 16.14 2.17 6.99
N HIS A 97 14.83 2.42 6.95
CA HIS A 97 13.88 1.72 7.82
C HIS A 97 13.67 0.26 7.41
N LEU A 98 14.02 -0.11 6.17
CA LEU A 98 13.98 -1.50 5.72
C LEU A 98 15.19 -2.27 6.28
N PRO A 99 15.02 -3.54 6.68
CA PRO A 99 16.15 -4.38 7.08
C PRO A 99 17.19 -4.47 5.96
N ALA A 100 18.43 -4.13 6.24
CA ALA A 100 19.50 -4.09 5.23
C ALA A 100 19.65 -5.40 4.45
N GLU A 101 19.44 -6.55 5.12
CA GLU A 101 19.46 -7.88 4.50
C GLU A 101 18.38 -8.04 3.44
N SER A 102 17.21 -7.42 3.62
CA SER A 102 16.07 -7.56 2.72
C SER A 102 16.25 -6.84 1.39
N VAL A 103 17.17 -5.89 1.33
CA VAL A 103 17.51 -5.12 0.12
C VAL A 103 18.94 -5.38 -0.37
N ARG A 104 19.69 -6.28 0.30
CA ARG A 104 21.05 -6.62 -0.10
C ARG A 104 21.06 -7.28 -1.49
N GLY A 105 21.84 -6.71 -2.43
CA GLY A 105 21.97 -7.21 -3.79
C GLY A 105 20.80 -6.83 -4.71
N THR A 106 19.83 -6.05 -4.24
CA THR A 106 18.82 -5.42 -5.09
C THR A 106 19.48 -4.39 -5.99
N ALA A 107 19.34 -4.53 -7.31
CA ALA A 107 19.88 -3.58 -8.27
C ALA A 107 19.09 -2.26 -8.24
N ASP A 108 19.78 -1.14 -8.36
CA ASP A 108 19.18 0.15 -8.64
C ASP A 108 18.72 0.18 -10.12
N VAL A 109 17.43 0.32 -10.37
CA VAL A 109 16.85 0.40 -11.71
C VAL A 109 16.29 1.79 -12.01
N GLY A 110 16.89 2.83 -11.44
CA GLY A 110 16.53 4.22 -11.70
C GLY A 110 15.72 4.87 -10.57
N ARG A 111 14.98 5.90 -10.91
CA ARG A 111 14.23 6.72 -9.94
C ARG A 111 12.74 6.43 -10.00
N ILE A 112 12.08 6.66 -8.88
CA ILE A 112 10.62 6.59 -8.81
C ILE A 112 10.02 7.53 -9.85
N GLY A 113 9.12 7.01 -10.70
CA GLY A 113 8.51 7.73 -11.82
C GLY A 113 9.42 7.92 -13.05
N ALA A 114 10.67 7.43 -12.99
CA ALA A 114 11.61 7.42 -14.10
C ALA A 114 12.52 6.17 -14.03
N PRO A 115 11.94 4.96 -14.10
CA PRO A 115 12.72 3.73 -14.13
C PRO A 115 13.56 3.62 -15.40
N ASP A 116 14.73 3.02 -15.28
CA ASP A 116 15.55 2.60 -16.42
C ASP A 116 15.03 1.24 -16.94
N LEU A 117 14.29 1.28 -18.04
CA LEU A 117 13.64 0.10 -18.61
C LEU A 117 14.65 -0.92 -19.14
N GLU A 118 15.83 -0.49 -19.60
CA GLU A 118 16.89 -1.40 -20.05
C GLU A 118 17.47 -2.15 -18.84
N ALA A 119 17.74 -1.45 -17.74
CA ALA A 119 18.16 -2.07 -16.49
C ALA A 119 17.11 -3.05 -15.94
N VAL A 120 15.83 -2.68 -15.99
CA VAL A 120 14.72 -3.57 -15.61
C VAL A 120 14.72 -4.83 -16.48
N ALA A 121 14.80 -4.69 -17.82
CA ALA A 121 14.81 -5.81 -18.75
C ALA A 121 16.02 -6.72 -18.59
N ALA A 122 17.21 -6.15 -18.33
CA ALA A 122 18.45 -6.90 -18.09
C ALA A 122 18.34 -7.84 -16.87
N LEU A 123 17.52 -7.49 -15.88
CA LEU A 123 17.25 -8.33 -14.72
C LEU A 123 16.35 -9.52 -15.03
N LYS A 124 15.75 -9.60 -16.22
CA LYS A 124 14.81 -10.67 -16.64
C LYS A 124 13.77 -10.97 -15.55
N PRO A 125 12.99 -9.97 -15.12
CA PRO A 125 11.98 -10.17 -14.10
C PRO A 125 10.89 -11.14 -14.56
N ASP A 126 10.22 -11.77 -13.62
CA ASP A 126 9.00 -12.54 -13.87
C ASP A 126 7.75 -11.91 -13.25
N LEU A 127 7.95 -10.78 -12.56
CA LEU A 127 6.91 -9.89 -12.07
C LEU A 127 7.46 -8.48 -11.88
N ILE A 128 6.68 -7.48 -12.28
CA ILE A 128 6.91 -6.07 -11.98
C ILE A 128 5.75 -5.55 -11.15
N LEU A 129 6.04 -4.86 -10.04
CA LEU A 129 5.06 -4.17 -9.20
C LEU A 129 5.25 -2.66 -9.33
N THR A 130 4.15 -1.93 -9.57
CA THR A 130 4.14 -0.46 -9.67
C THR A 130 2.74 0.09 -9.44
N ASN A 131 2.55 1.41 -9.63
CA ASN A 131 1.25 2.08 -9.51
C ASN A 131 1.04 3.12 -10.64
N LYS A 132 -0.21 3.51 -10.86
CA LYS A 132 -0.59 4.45 -11.94
C LYS A 132 -0.05 5.86 -11.73
N ASP A 133 0.11 6.30 -10.48
CA ASP A 133 0.65 7.63 -10.18
C ASP A 133 2.09 7.79 -10.71
N ARG A 134 2.83 6.68 -10.85
CA ARG A 134 4.21 6.67 -11.30
C ARG A 134 4.37 6.30 -12.76
N ASP A 135 3.73 5.21 -13.18
CA ASP A 135 4.10 4.54 -14.42
C ASP A 135 2.93 4.23 -15.36
N ALA A 136 1.77 4.90 -15.20
CA ALA A 136 0.63 4.67 -16.07
C ALA A 136 0.97 4.78 -17.56
N GLN A 137 1.80 5.75 -17.93
CA GLN A 137 2.23 6.00 -19.32
C GLN A 137 3.21 4.95 -19.86
N ARG A 138 3.86 4.18 -18.97
CA ARG A 138 4.86 3.15 -19.32
C ARG A 138 4.31 1.72 -19.20
N TYR A 139 3.03 1.58 -18.91
CA TYR A 139 2.44 0.26 -18.66
C TYR A 139 2.70 -0.73 -19.79
N ASP A 140 2.49 -0.30 -21.04
CA ASP A 140 2.66 -1.15 -22.23
C ASP A 140 4.13 -1.58 -22.42
N GLU A 141 5.07 -0.70 -22.11
CA GLU A 141 6.51 -0.99 -22.19
C GLU A 141 6.93 -1.97 -21.09
N LEU A 142 6.50 -1.73 -19.86
CA LEU A 142 6.75 -2.62 -18.72
C LEU A 142 6.15 -3.99 -18.93
N SER A 143 4.92 -4.06 -19.46
CA SER A 143 4.21 -5.32 -19.74
C SER A 143 4.86 -6.16 -20.84
N LYS A 144 5.65 -5.55 -21.74
CA LYS A 144 6.47 -6.28 -22.71
C LYS A 144 7.70 -6.93 -22.06
N ILE A 145 8.17 -6.40 -20.95
CA ILE A 145 9.31 -6.96 -20.20
C ILE A 145 8.86 -8.14 -19.33
N ALA A 146 7.79 -7.94 -18.53
CA ALA A 146 7.23 -8.97 -17.66
C ALA A 146 5.78 -8.65 -17.27
N PRO A 147 5.01 -9.64 -16.76
CA PRO A 147 3.72 -9.39 -16.14
C PRO A 147 3.82 -8.23 -15.14
N THR A 148 3.03 -7.16 -15.35
CA THR A 148 3.10 -5.92 -14.59
C THR A 148 1.81 -5.74 -13.80
N VAL A 149 1.90 -5.85 -12.48
CA VAL A 149 0.81 -5.58 -11.55
C VAL A 149 0.89 -4.11 -11.14
N MET A 150 -0.10 -3.34 -11.57
CA MET A 150 -0.16 -1.90 -11.36
C MET A 150 -1.39 -1.57 -10.50
N THR A 151 -1.16 -0.98 -9.32
CA THR A 151 -2.22 -0.48 -8.44
C THR A 151 -2.71 0.89 -8.89
N ALA A 152 -3.88 1.34 -8.39
CA ALA A 152 -4.54 2.56 -8.88
C ALA A 152 -3.81 3.84 -8.46
N ALA A 153 -3.26 3.87 -7.26
CA ALA A 153 -2.57 5.03 -6.69
C ALA A 153 -1.61 4.57 -5.60
N THR A 154 -0.66 5.42 -5.21
CA THR A 154 0.17 5.19 -4.02
C THR A 154 -0.39 5.94 -2.80
N GLY A 155 0.18 5.76 -1.62
CA GLY A 155 -0.14 6.52 -0.42
C GLY A 155 -1.41 6.09 0.29
N TYR A 156 -2.56 6.74 0.05
CA TYR A 156 -3.79 6.47 0.81
C TYR A 156 -4.28 5.02 0.74
N PRO A 157 -4.36 4.36 -0.43
CA PRO A 157 -4.84 2.98 -0.54
C PRO A 157 -3.75 1.92 -0.25
N TRP A 158 -2.71 2.26 0.52
CA TRP A 158 -1.57 1.36 0.74
C TRP A 158 -1.92 -0.02 1.31
N LYS A 159 -2.97 -0.10 2.15
CA LYS A 159 -3.44 -1.37 2.73
C LYS A 159 -4.10 -2.27 1.67
N GLU A 160 -4.87 -1.69 0.77
CA GLU A 160 -5.46 -2.38 -0.38
C GLU A 160 -4.38 -2.80 -1.38
N ASN A 161 -3.44 -1.89 -1.67
CA ASN A 161 -2.30 -2.17 -2.54
C ASN A 161 -1.47 -3.34 -2.01
N PHE A 162 -1.20 -3.37 -0.70
CA PHE A 162 -0.48 -4.47 -0.06
C PHE A 162 -1.17 -5.82 -0.28
N ARG A 163 -2.50 -5.89 -0.22
CA ARG A 163 -3.25 -7.12 -0.51
C ARG A 163 -3.08 -7.54 -1.97
N THR A 164 -3.14 -6.59 -2.91
CA THR A 164 -2.89 -6.85 -4.33
C THR A 164 -1.46 -7.33 -4.58
N HIS A 165 -0.47 -6.71 -3.93
CA HIS A 165 0.92 -7.14 -4.01
C HIS A 165 1.10 -8.55 -3.42
N ALA A 166 0.45 -8.85 -2.30
CA ALA A 166 0.52 -10.17 -1.67
C ALA A 166 -0.12 -11.26 -2.55
N GLU A 167 -1.23 -10.96 -3.22
CA GLU A 167 -1.84 -11.85 -4.20
C GLU A 167 -0.87 -12.12 -5.35
N ALA A 168 -0.30 -11.06 -5.95
CA ALA A 168 0.65 -11.15 -7.05
C ALA A 168 1.91 -11.96 -6.69
N LEU A 169 2.37 -11.86 -5.44
CA LEU A 169 3.55 -12.54 -4.92
C LEU A 169 3.27 -13.97 -4.41
N GLY A 170 1.99 -14.40 -4.38
CA GLY A 170 1.60 -15.68 -3.78
C GLY A 170 1.79 -15.72 -2.25
N LYS A 171 1.67 -14.57 -1.56
CA LYS A 171 1.99 -14.34 -0.15
C LYS A 171 0.78 -13.92 0.71
N THR A 172 -0.42 -14.35 0.34
CA THR A 172 -1.66 -13.94 1.03
C THR A 172 -1.72 -14.40 2.50
N SER A 173 -1.07 -15.53 2.84
CA SER A 173 -0.99 -15.99 4.22
C SER A 173 -0.09 -15.11 5.07
N GLU A 174 1.08 -14.77 4.56
CA GLU A 174 2.04 -13.86 5.18
C GLU A 174 1.44 -12.46 5.34
N ALA A 175 0.69 -12.00 4.34
CA ALA A 175 0.00 -10.72 4.41
C ALA A 175 -1.01 -10.66 5.55
N ARG A 176 -1.83 -11.71 5.75
CA ARG A 176 -2.75 -11.74 6.91
C ARG A 176 -2.03 -11.64 8.25
N LYS A 177 -0.86 -12.29 8.37
CA LYS A 177 -0.04 -12.21 9.60
C LYS A 177 0.52 -10.80 9.80
N ALA A 178 1.04 -10.17 8.73
CA ALA A 178 1.59 -8.82 8.79
C ALA A 178 0.51 -7.79 9.17
N VAL A 179 -0.68 -7.90 8.58
CA VAL A 179 -1.84 -7.05 8.93
C VAL A 179 -2.21 -7.21 10.41
N ALA A 180 -2.37 -8.45 10.89
CA ALA A 180 -2.74 -8.71 12.29
C ALA A 180 -1.68 -8.21 13.28
N ALA A 181 -0.38 -8.36 12.95
CA ALA A 181 0.72 -7.84 13.76
C ALA A 181 0.68 -6.30 13.83
N TYR A 182 0.44 -5.63 12.71
CA TYR A 182 0.31 -4.17 12.66
C TYR A 182 -0.88 -3.67 13.49
N GLU A 183 -2.05 -4.28 13.32
CA GLU A 183 -3.25 -3.90 14.08
C GLU A 183 -3.07 -4.10 15.58
N THR A 184 -2.34 -5.14 15.98
CA THR A 184 -1.98 -5.36 17.38
C THR A 184 -1.05 -4.26 17.87
N HIS A 185 0.01 -3.94 17.12
CA HIS A 185 0.96 -2.88 17.48
C HIS A 185 0.25 -1.50 17.57
N ALA A 186 -0.65 -1.18 16.65
CA ALA A 186 -1.42 0.06 16.71
C ALA A 186 -2.26 0.17 17.99
N ARG A 187 -2.93 -0.94 18.42
CA ARG A 187 -3.65 -0.98 19.70
C ARG A 187 -2.72 -0.81 20.91
N GLU A 188 -1.56 -1.47 20.91
CA GLU A 188 -0.56 -1.33 21.97
C GLU A 188 -0.07 0.11 22.11
N VAL A 189 0.11 0.82 21.00
CA VAL A 189 0.45 2.25 21.01
C VAL A 189 -0.72 3.08 21.55
N THR A 190 -1.95 2.82 21.13
CA THR A 190 -3.14 3.50 21.70
C THR A 190 -3.21 3.33 23.21
N GLU A 191 -2.99 2.13 23.73
CA GLU A 191 -2.97 1.87 25.18
C GLU A 191 -1.81 2.59 25.89
N ALA A 192 -0.62 2.61 25.28
CA ALA A 192 0.53 3.33 25.82
C ALA A 192 0.30 4.86 25.88
N LEU A 193 -0.55 5.39 25.01
CA LEU A 193 -0.98 6.80 25.02
C LEU A 193 -2.07 7.10 26.06
N GLY A 194 -2.44 6.12 26.90
CA GLY A 194 -3.45 6.25 27.95
C GLY A 194 -4.85 5.80 27.53
N GLY A 195 -4.94 4.95 26.52
CA GLY A 195 -6.18 4.39 26.00
C GLY A 195 -6.88 5.28 24.96
N THR A 196 -7.98 4.75 24.41
CA THR A 196 -8.67 5.34 23.28
C THR A 196 -9.12 6.79 23.50
N GLU A 197 -9.66 7.10 24.67
CA GLU A 197 -10.17 8.46 24.93
C GLU A 197 -9.05 9.49 25.01
N ARG A 198 -7.96 9.16 25.71
CA ARG A 198 -6.81 10.06 25.85
C ARG A 198 -6.06 10.23 24.53
N ALA A 199 -5.85 9.17 23.78
CA ALA A 199 -5.26 9.22 22.46
C ALA A 199 -6.10 10.11 21.50
N ALA A 200 -7.42 9.94 21.47
CA ALA A 200 -8.32 10.75 20.65
C ALA A 200 -8.36 12.24 21.04
N ALA A 201 -8.18 12.54 22.32
CA ALA A 201 -8.09 13.91 22.82
C ALA A 201 -6.77 14.59 22.41
N LEU A 202 -5.67 13.84 22.28
CA LEU A 202 -4.34 14.34 21.92
C LEU A 202 -4.30 14.72 20.42
N LYS A 203 -4.26 16.03 20.14
CA LYS A 203 -4.21 16.54 18.75
C LYS A 203 -2.78 16.49 18.22
N VAL A 204 -2.54 15.62 17.25
CA VAL A 204 -1.25 15.43 16.61
C VAL A 204 -1.29 15.97 15.18
N ASN A 205 -0.29 16.75 14.79
CA ASN A 205 -0.17 17.26 13.43
C ASN A 205 1.16 16.86 12.79
N VAL A 206 1.16 16.73 11.46
CA VAL A 206 2.34 16.42 10.64
C VAL A 206 2.53 17.51 9.60
N VAL A 207 3.71 18.11 9.62
CA VAL A 207 4.09 19.24 8.77
C VAL A 207 5.35 18.90 8.00
N ARG A 208 5.31 19.08 6.68
CA ARG A 208 6.46 18.88 5.81
C ARG A 208 6.90 20.21 5.22
N PHE A 209 8.15 20.56 5.44
CA PHE A 209 8.81 21.64 4.73
C PHE A 209 9.32 21.10 3.40
N VAL A 210 8.93 21.73 2.29
CA VAL A 210 9.26 21.25 0.95
C VAL A 210 10.12 22.28 0.24
N GLU A 211 11.29 21.87 -0.25
CA GLU A 211 12.17 22.73 -1.05
C GLU A 211 11.44 23.25 -2.28
N GLY A 212 11.47 24.55 -2.48
CA GLY A 212 10.86 25.19 -3.65
C GLY A 212 9.33 25.24 -3.64
N ALA A 213 8.66 24.80 -2.57
CA ALA A 213 7.20 24.75 -2.46
C ALA A 213 6.68 25.34 -1.15
N ALA A 214 5.35 25.29 -0.96
CA ALA A 214 4.69 25.65 0.29
C ALA A 214 4.94 24.62 1.40
N ILE A 215 4.70 25.01 2.64
CA ILE A 215 4.71 24.12 3.79
C ILE A 215 3.42 23.30 3.78
N ARG A 216 3.54 21.99 3.85
CA ARG A 216 2.43 21.06 3.74
C ARG A 216 1.98 20.57 5.10
N ILE A 217 0.71 20.76 5.41
CA ILE A 217 0.02 20.14 6.56
C ILE A 217 -0.72 18.93 6.03
N TYR A 218 -0.36 17.72 6.50
CA TYR A 218 -0.94 16.48 6.00
C TYR A 218 -2.36 16.26 6.50
N GLY A 219 -3.28 15.93 5.58
CA GLY A 219 -4.66 15.61 5.84
C GLY A 219 -4.88 14.19 6.37
N ARG A 220 -6.09 13.65 6.15
CA ARG A 220 -6.47 12.30 6.63
C ARG A 220 -6.30 11.22 5.56
N LYS A 221 -6.33 11.58 4.25
CA LYS A 221 -6.29 10.63 3.12
C LYS A 221 -4.90 10.58 2.50
N ASN A 222 -3.94 10.11 3.27
CA ASN A 222 -2.58 9.79 2.86
C ASN A 222 -2.02 8.72 3.80
N PHE A 223 -0.84 8.19 3.53
CA PHE A 223 -0.23 7.15 4.33
C PHE A 223 -0.14 7.52 5.81
N ILE A 224 0.55 8.62 6.13
CA ILE A 224 0.74 9.03 7.54
C ILE A 224 -0.58 9.37 8.24
N GLY A 225 -1.54 9.96 7.53
CA GLY A 225 -2.88 10.22 8.07
C GLY A 225 -3.60 8.96 8.51
N THR A 226 -3.45 7.87 7.76
CA THR A 226 -4.04 6.58 8.13
C THR A 226 -3.30 5.91 9.30
N VAL A 227 -1.98 6.01 9.37
CA VAL A 227 -1.20 5.47 10.51
C VAL A 227 -1.59 6.18 11.81
N LEU A 228 -1.73 7.51 11.78
CA LEU A 228 -2.21 8.28 12.95
C LEU A 228 -3.63 7.92 13.34
N GLN A 229 -4.50 7.65 12.36
CA GLN A 229 -5.86 7.17 12.61
C GLN A 229 -5.86 5.80 13.27
N ASP A 230 -5.01 4.87 12.81
CA ASP A 230 -4.89 3.52 13.37
C ASP A 230 -4.36 3.55 14.82
N ALA A 231 -3.45 4.48 15.14
CA ALA A 231 -2.98 4.74 16.49
C ALA A 231 -4.00 5.46 17.39
N GLY A 232 -5.18 5.80 16.84
CA GLY A 232 -6.27 6.45 17.58
C GLY A 232 -6.03 7.90 17.97
N VAL A 233 -4.94 8.55 17.51
CA VAL A 233 -4.64 9.93 17.89
C VAL A 233 -5.54 10.95 17.21
N GLY A 234 -5.93 11.98 17.95
CA GLY A 234 -6.73 13.07 17.43
C GLY A 234 -5.95 13.91 16.40
N ARG A 235 -6.68 14.63 15.56
CA ARG A 235 -6.09 15.55 14.59
C ARG A 235 -6.70 16.95 14.74
N PRO A 236 -5.92 18.04 14.59
CA PRO A 236 -6.48 19.40 14.62
C PRO A 236 -7.38 19.66 13.39
N ASP A 237 -8.38 20.54 13.54
CA ASP A 237 -9.39 20.82 12.50
C ASP A 237 -8.79 21.35 11.19
N VAL A 238 -7.59 21.92 11.24
CA VAL A 238 -6.91 22.43 10.04
C VAL A 238 -6.69 21.34 8.99
N VAL A 239 -6.53 20.07 9.40
CA VAL A 239 -6.31 18.97 8.45
C VAL A 239 -7.52 18.72 7.55
N ASP A 240 -8.72 19.12 7.98
CA ASP A 240 -9.96 18.98 7.21
C ASP A 240 -10.12 20.06 6.14
N ARG A 241 -9.18 21.03 6.08
CA ARG A 241 -9.06 21.98 4.97
C ARG A 241 -8.44 21.38 3.72
N ALA A 242 -7.82 20.22 3.82
CA ALA A 242 -7.36 19.44 2.67
C ALA A 242 -8.57 18.94 1.87
N LYS A 243 -8.91 19.59 0.75
CA LYS A 243 -10.14 19.33 -0.04
C LYS A 243 -10.20 17.88 -0.58
N ASP A 244 -9.05 17.35 -0.98
CA ASP A 244 -8.89 15.95 -1.42
C ASP A 244 -8.56 14.99 -0.26
N GLY A 245 -8.39 15.55 0.95
CA GLY A 245 -7.96 14.84 2.15
C GLY A 245 -6.45 14.60 2.20
N PHE A 246 -5.67 14.96 1.17
CA PHE A 246 -4.23 14.70 1.12
C PHE A 246 -3.44 15.73 1.94
N SER A 247 -3.51 17.02 1.58
CA SER A 247 -2.78 18.06 2.30
C SER A 247 -3.43 19.44 2.17
N TYR A 248 -3.11 20.31 3.13
CA TYR A 248 -3.40 21.72 3.12
C TYR A 248 -2.09 22.51 3.15
N ASP A 249 -1.81 23.27 2.12
CA ASP A 249 -0.57 24.00 1.98
C ASP A 249 -0.68 25.41 2.58
N VAL A 250 0.36 25.83 3.32
CA VAL A 250 0.46 27.17 3.95
C VAL A 250 1.79 27.83 3.63
N GLY A 251 1.80 29.15 3.59
CA GLY A 251 3.05 29.91 3.60
C GLY A 251 3.62 30.06 5.02
N PRO A 252 4.91 30.45 5.13
CA PRO A 252 5.54 30.70 6.43
C PRO A 252 4.79 31.72 7.31
N GLU A 253 4.08 32.67 6.68
CA GLU A 253 3.28 33.71 7.34
C GLU A 253 1.97 33.20 7.96
N ARG A 254 1.65 31.94 7.78
CA ARG A 254 0.46 31.26 8.32
C ARG A 254 0.78 29.92 8.97
N ILE A 255 2.02 29.74 9.39
CA ILE A 255 2.49 28.50 10.01
C ILE A 255 1.80 28.20 11.34
N ASP A 256 1.31 29.22 12.04
CA ASP A 256 0.50 29.13 13.25
C ASP A 256 -0.73 28.21 13.08
N ARG A 257 -1.23 28.08 11.85
CA ARG A 257 -2.35 27.16 11.55
C ARG A 257 -1.99 25.67 11.74
N ALA A 258 -0.71 25.35 11.74
CA ALA A 258 -0.25 23.98 11.96
C ALA A 258 -0.29 23.56 13.45
N ASP A 259 -0.58 24.48 14.38
CA ASP A 259 -0.51 24.24 15.82
C ASP A 259 -1.42 23.09 16.27
N ALA A 260 -0.93 22.36 17.27
CA ALA A 260 -1.56 21.17 17.84
C ALA A 260 -1.02 20.91 19.25
N ASP A 261 -1.38 19.80 19.89
CA ASP A 261 -0.79 19.37 21.14
C ASP A 261 0.61 18.76 20.93
N ALA A 262 0.84 18.15 19.77
CA ALA A 262 2.15 17.66 19.35
C ALA A 262 2.32 17.86 17.83
N LEU A 263 3.54 18.20 17.42
CA LEU A 263 3.87 18.50 16.03
C LEU A 263 5.05 17.67 15.55
N PHE A 264 4.84 16.85 14.52
CA PHE A 264 5.91 16.14 13.84
C PHE A 264 6.28 16.89 12.57
N THR A 265 7.58 17.15 12.39
CA THR A 265 8.08 17.96 11.27
C THR A 265 9.11 17.20 10.46
N SER A 266 8.95 17.18 9.14
CA SER A 266 9.94 16.63 8.22
C SER A 266 10.37 17.67 7.18
N VAL A 267 11.47 17.40 6.48
CA VAL A 267 12.02 18.27 5.46
C VAL A 267 12.33 17.47 4.20
N TYR A 268 11.78 17.87 3.07
CA TYR A 268 12.10 17.35 1.77
C TYR A 268 13.05 18.31 1.03
N GLY A 269 14.24 17.82 0.69
CA GLY A 269 15.28 18.60 0.05
C GLY A 269 16.13 19.40 1.04
N ASN A 270 16.69 20.52 0.59
CA ASN A 270 17.57 21.36 1.39
C ASN A 270 16.77 22.21 2.41
N PRO A 271 17.10 22.18 3.71
CA PRO A 271 16.37 22.90 4.76
C PRO A 271 16.34 24.45 4.55
N ASP A 272 17.42 25.04 4.05
CA ASP A 272 17.47 26.49 3.83
C ASP A 272 16.56 26.88 2.66
N ARG A 273 16.59 26.10 1.57
CA ARG A 273 15.70 26.30 0.41
C ARG A 273 14.25 25.97 0.74
N ALA A 274 14.00 25.07 1.68
CA ALA A 274 12.68 24.82 2.27
C ALA A 274 12.27 25.87 3.32
N ARG A 275 13.10 26.91 3.56
CA ARG A 275 12.86 28.02 4.48
C ARG A 275 12.67 27.58 5.95
N VAL A 276 13.22 26.45 6.35
CA VAL A 276 13.07 25.92 7.72
C VAL A 276 13.60 26.92 8.75
N PRO A 277 14.87 27.46 8.69
CA PRO A 277 15.38 28.36 9.71
C PRO A 277 14.55 29.64 9.83
N ARG A 278 14.12 30.22 8.69
CA ARG A 278 13.28 31.42 8.68
C ARG A 278 11.93 31.17 9.33
N THR A 279 11.28 30.06 9.02
CA THR A 279 9.96 29.74 9.55
C THR A 279 10.01 29.42 11.04
N THR A 280 10.93 28.56 11.46
CA THR A 280 11.09 28.14 12.88
C THR A 280 11.66 29.26 13.76
N GLY A 281 12.34 30.24 13.17
CA GLY A 281 12.80 31.46 13.87
C GLY A 281 11.71 32.53 14.06
N SER A 282 10.57 32.42 13.37
CA SER A 282 9.50 33.42 13.39
C SER A 282 8.74 33.47 14.73
N ALA A 283 8.15 34.63 15.02
CA ALA A 283 7.29 34.82 16.19
C ALA A 283 6.04 33.93 16.13
N LEU A 284 5.48 33.69 14.94
CA LEU A 284 4.32 32.81 14.73
C LEU A 284 4.66 31.38 15.16
N TRP A 285 5.79 30.82 14.71
CA TRP A 285 6.24 29.49 15.09
C TRP A 285 6.46 29.39 16.61
N LYS A 286 7.21 30.33 17.19
CA LYS A 286 7.52 30.37 18.63
C LYS A 286 6.27 30.55 19.49
N GLY A 287 5.20 31.15 18.93
CA GLY A 287 3.92 31.34 19.61
C GLY A 287 3.04 30.08 19.64
N MET A 288 3.31 29.05 18.81
CA MET A 288 2.52 27.83 18.76
C MET A 288 2.59 27.07 20.09
N LYS A 289 1.48 26.44 20.49
CA LYS A 289 1.38 25.63 21.72
C LYS A 289 2.41 24.52 21.74
N ALA A 290 2.45 23.69 20.71
CA ALA A 290 3.38 22.58 20.58
C ALA A 290 4.85 23.01 20.73
N VAL A 291 5.19 24.19 20.20
CA VAL A 291 6.57 24.72 20.27
C VAL A 291 6.90 25.21 21.67
N ARG A 292 6.00 25.96 22.34
CA ARG A 292 6.20 26.46 23.71
C ARG A 292 6.28 25.32 24.74
N GLU A 293 5.56 24.23 24.50
CA GLU A 293 5.52 23.05 25.37
C GLU A 293 6.63 22.04 25.06
N GLY A 294 7.51 22.34 24.07
CA GLY A 294 8.59 21.43 23.68
C GLY A 294 8.12 20.15 22.98
N ARG A 295 6.88 20.12 22.50
CA ARG A 295 6.26 18.95 21.86
C ARG A 295 6.35 19.03 20.31
N THR A 296 7.50 19.46 19.82
CA THR A 296 7.81 19.52 18.38
C THR A 296 8.95 18.56 18.07
N PHE A 297 8.67 17.56 17.26
CA PHE A 297 9.58 16.45 16.98
C PHE A 297 10.00 16.49 15.51
N LYS A 298 11.31 16.43 15.25
CA LYS A 298 11.85 16.27 13.89
C LYS A 298 11.88 14.80 13.56
N VAL A 299 11.35 14.44 12.39
CA VAL A 299 11.28 13.07 11.92
C VAL A 299 11.91 12.91 10.54
N ASP A 300 12.32 11.70 10.22
CA ASP A 300 12.89 11.41 8.89
C ASP A 300 11.78 11.42 7.83
N ASP A 301 11.92 12.29 6.83
CA ASP A 301 11.01 12.40 5.71
C ASP A 301 10.88 11.10 4.90
N ARG A 302 11.98 10.36 4.78
CA ARG A 302 12.03 9.08 4.06
C ARG A 302 11.24 7.98 4.77
N LEU A 303 11.09 8.07 6.10
CA LEU A 303 10.25 7.17 6.88
C LEU A 303 8.81 7.65 6.92
N TRP A 304 8.57 8.87 7.40
CA TRP A 304 7.23 9.34 7.74
C TRP A 304 6.35 9.65 6.53
N ILE A 305 6.98 10.11 5.44
CA ILE A 305 6.25 10.60 4.26
C ILE A 305 6.46 9.69 3.05
N GLN A 306 7.69 9.25 2.82
CA GLN A 306 8.05 8.45 1.65
C GLN A 306 8.04 6.94 1.93
N GLY A 307 8.14 6.53 3.19
CA GLY A 307 8.10 5.13 3.62
C GLY A 307 6.68 4.62 3.71
N ILE A 308 6.13 4.11 2.61
CA ILE A 308 4.73 3.68 2.51
C ILE A 308 4.65 2.16 2.60
N GLY A 309 4.08 1.64 3.68
CA GLY A 309 3.86 0.21 3.87
C GLY A 309 3.93 -0.22 5.33
N TYR A 310 3.82 -1.52 5.59
CA TYR A 310 3.72 -2.06 6.96
C TYR A 310 5.03 -1.96 7.73
N THR A 311 6.19 -2.14 7.07
CA THR A 311 7.50 -1.99 7.73
C THR A 311 7.70 -0.55 8.20
N ALA A 312 7.41 0.44 7.35
CA ALA A 312 7.45 1.86 7.72
C ALA A 312 6.43 2.21 8.80
N ALA A 313 5.19 1.71 8.68
CA ALA A 313 4.12 1.98 9.63
C ALA A 313 4.45 1.51 11.04
N HIS A 314 5.07 0.32 11.19
CA HIS A 314 5.55 -0.17 12.48
C HIS A 314 6.58 0.77 13.11
N ARG A 315 7.56 1.27 12.32
CA ARG A 315 8.57 2.22 12.79
C ARG A 315 7.96 3.55 13.23
N ILE A 316 6.97 4.03 12.48
CA ILE A 316 6.25 5.26 12.84
C ILE A 316 5.47 5.08 14.14
N LEU A 317 4.83 3.92 14.35
CA LEU A 317 4.16 3.60 15.60
C LEU A 317 5.13 3.58 16.79
N ASP A 318 6.35 3.01 16.62
CA ASP A 318 7.41 3.05 17.63
C ASP A 318 7.80 4.50 17.97
N GLU A 319 7.98 5.36 16.99
CA GLU A 319 8.33 6.78 17.20
C GLU A 319 7.18 7.56 17.84
N LEU A 320 5.92 7.31 17.43
CA LEU A 320 4.75 7.91 18.10
C LEU A 320 4.71 7.55 19.58
N ARG A 321 4.91 6.28 19.92
CA ARG A 321 4.99 5.83 21.31
C ARG A 321 6.14 6.50 22.06
N ALA A 322 7.33 6.54 21.47
CA ALA A 322 8.52 7.12 22.10
C ALA A 322 8.39 8.62 22.39
N HIS A 323 7.65 9.36 21.58
CA HIS A 323 7.50 10.81 21.70
C HIS A 323 6.24 11.25 22.48
N LEU A 324 5.20 10.42 22.49
CA LEU A 324 3.88 10.82 23.00
C LEU A 324 3.44 10.06 24.24
N ALA A 325 3.97 8.86 24.52
CA ALA A 325 3.70 8.16 25.77
C ALA A 325 4.48 8.82 26.91
N ASP A 326 3.83 8.92 28.08
CA ASP A 326 4.41 9.49 29.32
C ASP A 326 5.47 8.56 29.92
#